data_0091fdba98155476d9ef5282632af03e
#
_entry.id   0091fdba98155476d9ef5282632af03e
#
_cell.length_a   1.000
_cell.length_b   1.000
_cell.length_c   1.000
_cell.angle_alpha   90.00
_cell.angle_beta   90.00
_cell.angle_gamma   90.00
#
_symmetry.space_group_name_H-M   'P 1'
#
loop_
_entity.id
_entity.type
_entity.pdbx_description
1 polymer ?
#
loop_
_entity_poly.entity_id
_entity_poly.type
_entity_poly.pdbx_seq_one_letter_code
_entity_poly.pdbx_strand_id
1 'polypeptide(L)'
;MKDLGFNTLRKHIKLEPERFYYDCDRYGMIVFQDLVNSGPYHYLRDTAIPTIGGKLATYHEAPSERRRNFFLIHGEETLRHLYNHPCIVLYTLFNEGWGQHDTQNLYRHFRAMDPSRIWNAASGWFKNSDSDVQSEHIYFGSLRMKAQGRRPLLLTEFGGYSCALEGHRFNLDEEYGYQKYRSREEFQGAL
;
A
#
# COMPACT_ATOMS: atom_id res chain seq x y z
N MET A 1 -8.01 12.64 12.01
CA MET A 1 -8.46 12.02 10.74
C MET A 1 -9.98 11.89 10.68
N LYS A 2 -10.63 11.27 11.66
CA LYS A 2 -12.09 11.08 11.65
C LYS A 2 -12.85 12.42 11.59
N ASP A 3 -12.43 13.41 12.35
CA ASP A 3 -13.01 14.77 12.34
C ASP A 3 -12.87 15.49 10.98
N LEU A 4 -11.96 15.01 10.13
CA LEU A 4 -11.78 15.47 8.76
C LEU A 4 -12.58 14.64 7.74
N GLY A 5 -13.43 13.70 8.21
CA GLY A 5 -14.25 12.86 7.36
C GLY A 5 -13.61 11.57 6.85
N PHE A 6 -12.38 11.27 7.22
CA PHE A 6 -11.74 9.99 6.87
C PHE A 6 -12.33 8.85 7.71
N ASN A 7 -12.64 7.74 7.05
CA ASN A 7 -13.11 6.51 7.70
C ASN A 7 -12.16 5.33 7.50
N THR A 8 -11.15 5.47 6.64
CA THR A 8 -10.21 4.40 6.28
C THR A 8 -8.79 4.94 6.28
N LEU A 9 -7.87 4.14 6.81
CA LEU A 9 -6.42 4.41 6.80
C LEU A 9 -5.70 3.23 6.15
N ARG A 10 -4.68 3.49 5.34
CA ARG A 10 -3.76 2.46 4.89
C ARG A 10 -2.43 2.58 5.63
N LYS A 11 -1.96 1.46 6.16
CA LYS A 11 -0.64 1.33 6.79
C LYS A 11 0.32 0.76 5.76
N HIS A 12 1.08 1.66 5.15
CA HIS A 12 1.99 1.36 4.07
C HIS A 12 3.25 0.68 4.59
N ILE A 13 3.41 -0.62 4.26
CA ILE A 13 4.57 -1.49 4.58
C ILE A 13 5.13 -1.33 6.00
N LYS A 14 4.28 -1.03 6.97
CA LYS A 14 4.68 -0.71 8.34
C LYS A 14 3.67 -1.27 9.35
N LEU A 15 4.18 -1.81 10.46
CA LEU A 15 3.40 -2.07 11.66
C LEU A 15 3.42 -0.86 12.59
N GLU A 16 2.28 -0.60 13.20
CA GLU A 16 2.16 0.37 14.27
C GLU A 16 2.16 -0.32 15.65
N PRO A 17 2.37 0.42 16.73
CA PRO A 17 2.11 -0.10 18.08
C PRO A 17 0.64 -0.56 18.20
N GLU A 18 0.40 -1.60 18.99
CA GLU A 18 -0.94 -2.18 19.21
C GLU A 18 -2.01 -1.14 19.60
N ARG A 19 -1.60 -0.11 20.34
CA ARG A 19 -2.47 1.02 20.71
C ARG A 19 -3.12 1.71 19.49
N PHE A 20 -2.43 1.79 18.35
CA PHE A 20 -2.98 2.37 17.13
C PHE A 20 -4.19 1.55 16.64
N TYR A 21 -4.07 0.24 16.58
CA TYR A 21 -5.15 -0.65 16.14
C TYR A 21 -6.31 -0.64 17.11
N TYR A 22 -6.02 -0.68 18.41
CA TYR A 22 -7.04 -0.54 19.45
C TYR A 22 -7.83 0.77 19.34
N ASP A 23 -7.16 1.88 19.08
CA ASP A 23 -7.85 3.15 18.89
C ASP A 23 -8.65 3.17 17.56
N CYS A 24 -8.16 2.53 16.50
CA CYS A 24 -8.94 2.34 15.26
C CYS A 24 -10.21 1.51 15.51
N ASP A 25 -10.11 0.41 16.28
CA ASP A 25 -11.27 -0.39 16.68
C ASP A 25 -12.29 0.45 17.45
N ARG A 26 -11.85 1.22 18.44
CA ARG A 26 -12.71 2.08 19.26
C ARG A 26 -13.41 3.18 18.48
N TYR A 27 -12.70 3.80 17.55
CA TYR A 27 -13.22 4.93 16.78
C TYR A 27 -13.92 4.51 15.49
N GLY A 28 -13.96 3.22 15.16
CA GLY A 28 -14.55 2.72 13.94
C GLY A 28 -13.82 3.21 12.69
N MET A 29 -12.47 3.22 12.74
CA MET A 29 -11.62 3.47 11.58
C MET A 29 -11.28 2.15 10.91
N ILE A 30 -11.49 2.05 9.62
CA ILE A 30 -11.08 0.90 8.81
C ILE A 30 -9.58 0.98 8.56
N VAL A 31 -8.89 -0.14 8.64
CA VAL A 31 -7.44 -0.24 8.36
C VAL A 31 -7.20 -1.20 7.20
N PHE A 32 -6.48 -0.72 6.19
CA PHE A 32 -5.81 -1.55 5.18
C PHE A 32 -4.36 -1.71 5.63
N GLN A 33 -3.97 -2.92 5.95
CA GLN A 33 -2.66 -3.24 6.51
C GLN A 33 -1.77 -3.91 5.47
N ASP A 34 -0.66 -3.27 5.11
CA ASP A 34 0.36 -3.92 4.31
C ASP A 34 1.26 -4.79 5.20
N LEU A 35 1.68 -5.94 4.69
CA LEU A 35 2.78 -6.69 5.29
C LEU A 35 4.09 -5.94 5.06
N VAL A 36 5.00 -6.03 6.03
CA VAL A 36 6.31 -5.41 5.92
C VAL A 36 7.16 -6.21 4.95
N ASN A 37 7.50 -5.61 3.83
CA ASN A 37 8.42 -6.21 2.86
C ASN A 37 9.64 -5.32 2.61
N SER A 38 10.68 -5.90 2.07
CA SER A 38 11.88 -5.19 1.69
C SER A 38 12.51 -5.84 0.45
N GLY A 39 13.18 -5.06 -0.36
CA GLY A 39 13.88 -5.53 -1.55
C GLY A 39 14.75 -4.45 -2.14
N PRO A 40 15.61 -4.76 -3.12
CA PRO A 40 16.32 -3.75 -3.88
C PRO A 40 15.30 -2.91 -4.65
N TYR A 41 15.36 -1.60 -4.45
CA TYR A 41 14.51 -0.64 -5.14
C TYR A 41 15.25 -0.03 -6.33
N HIS A 42 14.64 -0.10 -7.50
CA HIS A 42 15.17 0.49 -8.73
C HIS A 42 14.15 1.49 -9.27
N TYR A 43 14.35 2.77 -9.04
CA TYR A 43 13.42 3.85 -9.37
C TYR A 43 12.80 3.75 -10.77
N LEU A 44 13.61 3.50 -11.79
CA LEU A 44 13.11 3.42 -13.18
C LEU A 44 12.16 2.23 -13.36
N ARG A 45 12.52 1.05 -12.84
CA ARG A 45 11.74 -0.19 -12.98
C ARG A 45 10.49 -0.17 -12.09
N ASP A 46 10.66 0.26 -10.85
CA ASP A 46 9.67 0.03 -9.80
C ASP A 46 8.67 1.20 -9.68
N THR A 47 9.01 2.37 -10.23
CA THR A 47 8.15 3.56 -10.16
C THR A 47 8.00 4.27 -11.50
N ALA A 48 9.07 4.76 -12.13
CA ALA A 48 8.95 5.67 -13.25
C ALA A 48 8.22 5.04 -14.46
N ILE A 49 8.62 3.85 -14.87
CA ILE A 49 8.03 3.19 -16.04
C ILE A 49 6.59 2.73 -15.79
N PRO A 50 6.26 2.09 -14.65
CA PRO A 50 4.86 1.80 -14.32
C PRO A 50 3.98 3.03 -14.29
N THR A 51 4.47 4.16 -13.75
CA THR A 51 3.71 5.41 -13.63
C THR A 51 3.28 5.99 -14.98
N ILE A 52 4.10 5.84 -16.02
CA ILE A 52 3.77 6.29 -17.38
C ILE A 52 3.05 5.23 -18.21
N GLY A 53 2.59 4.14 -17.59
CA GLY A 53 1.85 3.06 -18.25
C GLY A 53 2.74 2.08 -19.03
N GLY A 54 4.06 2.13 -18.84
CA GLY A 54 5.00 1.19 -19.44
C GLY A 54 4.84 -0.21 -18.84
N LYS A 55 4.70 -1.22 -19.69
CA LYS A 55 4.75 -2.64 -19.31
C LYS A 55 6.19 -3.12 -19.42
N LEU A 56 7.04 -2.79 -18.46
CA LEU A 56 8.27 -3.53 -18.32
C LEU A 56 7.95 -4.91 -17.75
N ALA A 57 8.56 -5.92 -18.37
CA ALA A 57 8.44 -7.29 -17.91
C ALA A 57 8.72 -7.34 -16.39
N THR A 58 7.90 -8.09 -15.72
CA THR A 58 7.93 -8.38 -14.28
C THR A 58 9.21 -9.12 -13.86
N TYR A 59 10.37 -8.56 -14.19
CA TYR A 59 11.62 -9.09 -13.69
C TYR A 59 11.82 -8.56 -12.27
N HIS A 60 11.39 -9.37 -11.32
CA HIS A 60 11.76 -9.17 -9.93
C HIS A 60 13.01 -10.01 -9.68
N GLU A 61 14.06 -9.36 -9.18
CA GLU A 61 15.20 -10.08 -8.67
C GLU A 61 14.70 -11.03 -7.57
N ALA A 62 14.90 -12.33 -7.78
CA ALA A 62 14.47 -13.32 -6.82
C ALA A 62 15.17 -13.05 -5.47
N PRO A 63 14.43 -12.80 -4.38
CA PRO A 63 15.03 -12.53 -3.10
C PRO A 63 15.81 -13.76 -2.63
N SER A 64 16.86 -13.54 -1.82
CA SER A 64 17.57 -14.63 -1.17
C SER A 64 16.60 -15.48 -0.33
N GLU A 65 16.93 -16.75 -0.13
CA GLU A 65 16.14 -17.66 0.71
C GLU A 65 15.92 -17.08 2.11
N ARG A 66 16.94 -16.48 2.71
CA ARG A 66 16.84 -15.80 4.01
C ARG A 66 15.75 -14.71 3.99
N ARG A 67 15.66 -13.92 2.92
CA ARG A 67 14.67 -12.83 2.79
C ARG A 67 13.26 -13.37 2.62
N ARG A 68 13.09 -14.46 1.84
CA ARG A 68 11.80 -15.14 1.69
C ARG A 68 11.30 -15.71 3.02
N ASN A 69 12.17 -16.42 3.73
CA ASN A 69 11.84 -16.98 5.04
C ASN A 69 11.51 -15.90 6.07
N PHE A 70 12.26 -14.80 6.06
CA PHE A 70 11.98 -13.66 6.95
C PHE A 70 10.59 -13.04 6.65
N PHE A 71 10.26 -12.81 5.38
CA PHE A 71 8.94 -12.29 5.00
C PHE A 71 7.81 -13.20 5.45
N LEU A 72 7.95 -14.51 5.23
CA LEU A 72 6.95 -15.50 5.61
C LEU A 72 6.73 -15.50 7.14
N ILE A 73 7.80 -15.67 7.92
CA ILE A 73 7.73 -15.73 9.39
C ILE A 73 7.15 -14.43 9.95
N HIS A 74 7.67 -13.28 9.52
CA HIS A 74 7.21 -11.98 9.98
C HIS A 74 5.74 -11.71 9.59
N GLY A 75 5.34 -12.13 8.40
CA GLY A 75 3.95 -12.03 7.95
C GLY A 75 3.01 -12.86 8.80
N GLU A 76 3.38 -14.11 9.10
CA GLU A 76 2.60 -14.97 9.99
C GLU A 76 2.48 -14.43 11.41
N GLU A 77 3.57 -13.92 11.96
CA GLU A 77 3.58 -13.27 13.29
C GLU A 77 2.70 -12.02 13.30
N THR A 78 2.76 -11.21 12.23
CA THR A 78 1.89 -10.04 12.05
C THR A 78 0.41 -10.44 12.08
N LEU A 79 0.04 -11.46 11.33
CA LEU A 79 -1.35 -11.93 11.30
C LEU A 79 -1.81 -12.41 12.68
N ARG A 80 -1.01 -13.23 13.36
CA ARG A 80 -1.34 -13.73 14.71
C ARG A 80 -1.49 -12.58 15.70
N HIS A 81 -0.58 -11.60 15.65
CA HIS A 81 -0.60 -10.44 16.54
C HIS A 81 -1.83 -9.56 16.33
N LEU A 82 -2.18 -9.31 15.08
CA LEU A 82 -3.25 -8.39 14.71
C LEU A 82 -4.62 -9.07 14.49
N TYR A 83 -4.71 -10.38 14.67
CA TYR A 83 -5.90 -11.18 14.34
C TYR A 83 -7.19 -10.66 14.98
N ASN A 84 -7.12 -10.21 16.23
CA ASN A 84 -8.27 -9.78 17.02
C ASN A 84 -8.65 -8.29 16.82
N HIS A 85 -8.06 -7.60 15.86
CA HIS A 85 -8.40 -6.21 15.55
C HIS A 85 -9.44 -6.15 14.41
N PRO A 86 -10.73 -5.93 14.71
CA PRO A 86 -11.78 -5.87 13.67
C PRO A 86 -11.65 -4.67 12.73
N CYS A 87 -10.90 -3.64 13.10
CA CYS A 87 -10.62 -2.51 12.21
C CYS A 87 -9.86 -2.92 10.95
N ILE A 88 -9.05 -4.01 11.00
CA ILE A 88 -8.30 -4.49 9.86
C ILE A 88 -9.22 -5.32 8.98
N VAL A 89 -9.54 -4.81 7.80
CA VAL A 89 -10.44 -5.49 6.85
C VAL A 89 -9.72 -6.01 5.62
N LEU A 90 -8.53 -5.48 5.34
CA LEU A 90 -7.74 -5.84 4.17
C LEU A 90 -6.26 -5.93 4.52
N TYR A 91 -5.62 -7.01 4.06
CA TYR A 91 -4.17 -7.15 4.04
C TYR A 91 -3.62 -7.03 2.63
N THR A 92 -2.46 -6.36 2.49
CA THR A 92 -1.70 -6.32 1.24
C THR A 92 -0.35 -7.02 1.42
N LEU A 93 -0.02 -7.97 0.54
CA LEU A 93 1.25 -8.69 0.62
C LEU A 93 2.41 -7.81 0.15
N PHE A 94 2.28 -7.23 -1.03
CA PHE A 94 3.35 -6.44 -1.66
C PHE A 94 2.84 -5.10 -2.15
N ASN A 95 3.68 -4.08 -2.00
CA ASN A 95 3.46 -2.78 -2.59
C ASN A 95 4.24 -2.63 -3.90
N GLU A 96 3.54 -2.33 -5.00
CA GLU A 96 4.10 -1.95 -6.30
C GLU A 96 5.17 -2.92 -6.87
N GLY A 97 5.14 -4.16 -6.54
CA GLY A 97 6.12 -5.14 -7.01
C GLY A 97 7.50 -5.05 -6.34
N TRP A 98 7.73 -4.05 -5.50
CA TRP A 98 8.98 -3.90 -4.77
C TRP A 98 9.19 -5.07 -3.80
N GLY A 99 10.28 -5.84 -4.01
CA GLY A 99 10.56 -7.05 -3.25
C GLY A 99 9.56 -8.20 -3.46
N GLN A 100 8.68 -8.08 -4.45
CA GLN A 100 7.65 -9.07 -4.76
C GLN A 100 8.26 -10.40 -5.20
N HIS A 101 7.78 -11.50 -4.62
CA HIS A 101 8.22 -12.86 -4.95
C HIS A 101 7.12 -13.86 -4.60
N ASP A 102 7.06 -14.97 -5.32
CA ASP A 102 6.17 -16.11 -5.07
C ASP A 102 4.74 -15.74 -4.66
N THR A 103 4.23 -14.66 -5.25
CA THR A 103 3.03 -13.95 -4.81
C THR A 103 1.80 -14.86 -4.74
N GLN A 104 1.64 -15.78 -5.69
CA GLN A 104 0.47 -16.67 -5.73
C GLN A 104 0.45 -17.65 -4.56
N ASN A 105 1.59 -18.27 -4.24
CA ASN A 105 1.67 -19.22 -3.13
C ASN A 105 1.54 -18.48 -1.79
N LEU A 106 2.16 -17.32 -1.65
CA LEU A 106 2.03 -16.49 -0.46
C LEU A 106 0.60 -15.99 -0.27
N TYR A 107 -0.08 -15.56 -1.33
CA TYR A 107 -1.48 -15.18 -1.26
C TYR A 107 -2.35 -16.33 -0.74
N ARG A 108 -2.20 -17.53 -1.30
CA ARG A 108 -2.96 -18.73 -0.87
C ARG A 108 -2.65 -19.09 0.58
N HIS A 109 -1.39 -19.02 0.97
CA HIS A 109 -0.92 -19.30 2.33
C HIS A 109 -1.56 -18.36 3.35
N PHE A 110 -1.40 -17.05 3.18
CA PHE A 110 -1.90 -16.07 4.14
C PHE A 110 -3.43 -15.98 4.15
N ARG A 111 -4.07 -16.14 2.99
CA ARG A 111 -5.52 -16.17 2.90
C ARG A 111 -6.11 -17.43 3.59
N ALA A 112 -5.40 -18.54 3.60
CA ALA A 112 -5.80 -19.72 4.35
C ALA A 112 -5.65 -19.54 5.87
N MET A 113 -4.66 -18.74 6.33
CA MET A 113 -4.49 -18.42 7.75
C MET A 113 -5.59 -17.48 8.27
N ASP A 114 -6.03 -16.53 7.46
CA ASP A 114 -7.14 -15.62 7.80
C ASP A 114 -8.10 -15.45 6.61
N PRO A 115 -9.09 -16.34 6.46
CA PRO A 115 -10.09 -16.26 5.41
C PRO A 115 -11.17 -15.19 5.67
N SER A 116 -11.17 -14.56 6.85
CA SER A 116 -12.16 -13.56 7.25
C SER A 116 -11.85 -12.16 6.71
N ARG A 117 -10.63 -11.91 6.24
CA ARG A 117 -10.17 -10.64 5.69
C ARG A 117 -10.05 -10.70 4.17
N ILE A 118 -10.06 -9.51 3.56
CA ILE A 118 -9.79 -9.33 2.14
C ILE A 118 -8.27 -9.34 1.92
N TRP A 119 -7.82 -10.02 0.88
CA TRP A 119 -6.41 -10.14 0.55
C TRP A 119 -6.08 -9.50 -0.78
N ASN A 120 -5.17 -8.52 -0.76
CA ASN A 120 -4.59 -7.89 -1.92
C ASN A 120 -3.17 -8.44 -2.16
N ALA A 121 -2.98 -9.16 -3.25
CA ALA A 121 -1.69 -9.81 -3.53
C ALA A 121 -0.58 -8.81 -3.84
N ALA A 122 -0.91 -7.74 -4.58
CA ALA A 122 0.00 -6.62 -4.83
C ALA A 122 -0.81 -5.35 -5.07
N SER A 123 -0.45 -4.26 -4.43
CA SER A 123 -1.07 -2.96 -4.65
C SER A 123 -0.46 -2.24 -5.86
N GLY A 124 -1.25 -1.40 -6.52
CA GLY A 124 -0.81 -0.58 -7.65
C GLY A 124 -0.50 -1.39 -8.89
N TRP A 125 0.74 -1.33 -9.32
CA TRP A 125 1.25 -2.00 -10.51
C TRP A 125 1.59 -3.47 -10.24
N PHE A 126 2.07 -4.22 -11.23
CA PHE A 126 2.51 -5.64 -11.10
C PHE A 126 1.44 -6.59 -10.56
N LYS A 127 0.23 -6.43 -11.11
CA LYS A 127 -0.98 -7.17 -10.69
C LYS A 127 -0.83 -8.67 -10.88
N ASN A 128 -1.39 -9.41 -9.95
CA ASN A 128 -1.48 -10.86 -9.99
C ASN A 128 -2.91 -11.32 -10.26
N SER A 129 -3.04 -12.52 -10.84
CA SER A 129 -4.34 -13.15 -11.07
C SER A 129 -5.04 -13.52 -9.76
N ASP A 130 -4.27 -13.98 -8.77
CA ASP A 130 -4.77 -14.38 -7.47
C ASP A 130 -4.77 -13.17 -6.52
N SER A 131 -5.94 -12.57 -6.31
CA SER A 131 -6.19 -11.46 -5.41
C SER A 131 -7.69 -11.28 -5.25
N ASP A 132 -8.17 -10.94 -4.07
CA ASP A 132 -9.62 -10.69 -3.86
C ASP A 132 -10.04 -9.36 -4.50
N VAL A 133 -9.12 -8.44 -4.70
CA VAL A 133 -9.37 -7.10 -5.23
C VAL A 133 -8.44 -6.75 -6.39
N GLN A 134 -8.87 -5.77 -7.19
CA GLN A 134 -8.02 -5.06 -8.14
C GLN A 134 -7.63 -3.74 -7.52
N SER A 135 -6.33 -3.51 -7.33
CA SER A 135 -5.78 -2.33 -6.70
C SER A 135 -5.06 -1.44 -7.73
N GLU A 136 -5.23 -0.13 -7.61
CA GLU A 136 -4.62 0.87 -8.49
C GLU A 136 -3.90 1.94 -7.68
N HIS A 137 -2.80 2.47 -8.24
CA HIS A 137 -2.12 3.67 -7.79
C HIS A 137 -2.15 4.71 -8.89
N ILE A 138 -2.58 5.94 -8.61
CA ILE A 138 -2.69 7.03 -9.58
C ILE A 138 -2.12 8.31 -8.95
N TYR A 139 -0.94 8.70 -9.40
CA TYR A 139 -0.28 9.92 -8.91
C TYR A 139 -0.40 11.09 -9.87
N PHE A 140 -0.68 10.82 -11.15
CA PHE A 140 -0.78 11.82 -12.20
C PHE A 140 -2.06 11.64 -13.02
N GLY A 141 -2.65 12.76 -13.44
CA GLY A 141 -3.82 12.77 -14.31
C GLY A 141 -5.14 12.48 -13.60
N SER A 142 -6.10 11.94 -14.33
CA SER A 142 -7.45 11.70 -13.83
C SER A 142 -7.52 10.45 -12.96
N LEU A 143 -8.22 10.54 -11.83
CA LEU A 143 -8.50 9.39 -10.94
C LEU A 143 -9.54 8.40 -11.51
N ARG A 144 -9.84 8.48 -12.81
CA ARG A 144 -10.79 7.56 -13.46
C ARG A 144 -10.17 6.17 -13.61
N MET A 145 -10.81 5.18 -13.01
CA MET A 145 -10.42 3.79 -13.06
C MET A 145 -11.45 2.95 -13.81
N LYS A 146 -10.99 1.83 -14.39
CA LYS A 146 -11.88 0.84 -15.02
C LYS A 146 -11.68 -0.52 -14.33
N ALA A 147 -12.78 -1.09 -13.86
CA ALA A 147 -12.77 -2.46 -13.36
C ALA A 147 -12.40 -3.42 -14.50
N GLN A 148 -11.51 -4.36 -14.21
CA GLN A 148 -11.14 -5.44 -15.13
C GLN A 148 -11.63 -6.76 -14.53
N GLY A 149 -12.69 -7.30 -15.09
CA GLY A 149 -13.31 -8.52 -14.56
C GLY A 149 -14.29 -8.26 -13.41
N ARG A 150 -14.37 -9.23 -12.46
CA ARG A 150 -15.38 -9.24 -11.38
C ARG A 150 -14.86 -8.79 -10.03
N ARG A 151 -13.56 -8.55 -9.89
CA ARG A 151 -12.97 -8.15 -8.61
C ARG A 151 -13.31 -6.69 -8.28
N PRO A 152 -13.61 -6.39 -7.01
CA PRO A 152 -13.76 -5.01 -6.57
C PRO A 152 -12.52 -4.18 -6.90
N LEU A 153 -12.74 -2.94 -7.33
CA LEU A 153 -11.68 -2.00 -7.71
C LEU A 153 -11.41 -1.04 -6.56
N LEU A 154 -10.16 -0.96 -6.13
CA LEU A 154 -9.70 -0.07 -5.06
C LEU A 154 -8.65 0.90 -5.60
N LEU A 155 -8.80 2.18 -5.27
CA LEU A 155 -7.73 3.17 -5.37
C LEU A 155 -6.98 3.17 -4.05
N THR A 156 -5.84 2.49 -4.00
CA THR A 156 -5.09 2.29 -2.76
C THR A 156 -4.06 3.37 -2.49
N GLU A 157 -3.61 4.06 -3.54
CA GLU A 157 -2.80 5.28 -3.41
C GLU A 157 -3.12 6.27 -4.52
N PHE A 158 -3.12 7.56 -4.19
CA PHE A 158 -3.31 8.63 -5.17
C PHE A 158 -2.71 9.95 -4.68
N GLY A 159 -2.53 10.89 -5.60
CA GLY A 159 -2.07 12.24 -5.30
C GLY A 159 -0.57 12.31 -5.05
N GLY A 160 -0.14 12.20 -3.80
CA GLY A 160 1.26 12.46 -3.42
C GLY A 160 1.60 13.94 -3.57
N TYR A 161 0.65 14.81 -3.26
CA TYR A 161 0.76 16.25 -3.32
C TYR A 161 1.57 16.78 -2.14
N SER A 162 2.41 17.78 -2.38
CA SER A 162 3.15 18.46 -1.33
C SER A 162 3.01 19.98 -1.44
N CYS A 163 3.07 20.61 -0.28
CA CYS A 163 3.16 22.04 -0.14
C CYS A 163 4.06 22.35 1.06
N ALA A 164 5.21 22.96 0.80
CA ALA A 164 6.18 23.28 1.83
C ALA A 164 5.66 24.45 2.70
N LEU A 165 5.24 24.16 3.91
CA LEU A 165 4.83 25.15 4.90
C LEU A 165 5.96 25.41 5.89
N GLU A 166 6.25 26.69 6.14
CA GLU A 166 7.25 27.09 7.13
C GLU A 166 6.86 26.57 8.53
N GLY A 167 7.84 26.06 9.28
CA GLY A 167 7.62 25.47 10.61
C GLY A 167 7.02 24.07 10.62
N HIS A 168 6.62 23.50 9.46
CA HIS A 168 5.98 22.18 9.35
C HIS A 168 6.74 21.20 8.44
N ARG A 169 8.03 21.43 8.24
CA ARG A 169 8.89 20.57 7.39
C ARG A 169 9.81 19.73 8.27
N PHE A 170 9.86 18.43 8.01
CA PHE A 170 10.83 17.53 8.65
C PHE A 170 12.25 17.78 8.13
N ASN A 171 12.41 17.84 6.80
CA ASN A 171 13.65 18.20 6.14
C ASN A 171 13.50 19.61 5.56
N LEU A 172 14.40 20.53 5.91
CA LEU A 172 14.36 21.91 5.46
C LEU A 172 14.92 22.07 4.03
N ASP A 173 15.80 21.15 3.62
CA ASP A 173 16.54 21.23 2.36
C ASP A 173 15.82 20.49 1.22
N GLU A 174 14.99 19.49 1.56
CA GLU A 174 14.33 18.65 0.57
C GLU A 174 12.82 18.61 0.80
N GLU A 175 12.08 18.66 -0.30
CA GLU A 175 10.64 18.44 -0.35
C GLU A 175 10.34 17.24 -1.22
N TYR A 176 9.65 16.25 -0.66
CA TYR A 176 9.16 15.08 -1.38
C TYR A 176 7.71 15.27 -1.77
N GLY A 177 7.38 14.89 -3.01
CA GLY A 177 6.02 14.86 -3.55
C GLY A 177 6.06 14.70 -5.06
N TYR A 178 5.04 14.02 -5.62
CA TYR A 178 4.90 13.85 -7.06
C TYR A 178 4.44 15.15 -7.73
N GLN A 179 3.60 15.92 -7.03
CA GLN A 179 3.15 17.24 -7.45
C GLN A 179 3.39 18.22 -6.30
N LYS A 180 4.07 19.34 -6.61
CA LYS A 180 4.48 20.33 -5.63
C LYS A 180 3.74 21.64 -5.87
N TYR A 181 3.13 22.18 -4.83
CA TYR A 181 2.36 23.41 -4.86
C TYR A 181 3.10 24.50 -4.07
N ARG A 182 3.04 25.72 -4.57
CA ARG A 182 3.79 26.85 -4.00
C ARG A 182 2.99 27.60 -2.93
N SER A 183 1.68 27.46 -2.94
CA SER A 183 0.82 28.10 -1.95
C SER A 183 -0.21 27.11 -1.38
N ARG A 184 -0.75 27.48 -0.23
CA ARG A 184 -1.81 26.72 0.43
C ARG A 184 -3.08 26.70 -0.42
N GLU A 185 -3.38 27.80 -1.10
CA GLU A 185 -4.56 27.93 -1.98
C GLU A 185 -4.45 27.02 -3.19
N GLU A 186 -3.29 26.95 -3.84
CA GLU A 186 -3.03 26.00 -4.94
C GLU A 186 -3.17 24.56 -4.47
N PHE A 187 -2.60 24.23 -3.31
CA PHE A 187 -2.69 22.89 -2.72
C PHE A 187 -4.15 22.51 -2.39
N GLN A 188 -4.92 23.42 -1.78
CA GLN A 188 -6.33 23.18 -1.47
C GLN A 188 -7.19 23.02 -2.72
N GLY A 189 -6.87 23.76 -3.79
CA GLY A 189 -7.58 23.65 -5.06
C GLY A 189 -7.30 22.35 -5.81
N ALA A 190 -6.21 21.64 -5.47
CA ALA A 190 -5.84 20.36 -6.06
C ALA A 190 -6.44 19.14 -5.33
N LEU A 191 -6.83 19.31 -4.06
CA LEU A 191 -7.47 18.28 -3.24
C LEU A 191 -8.97 18.17 -3.54
#